data_20266705cb632bb6f425d990e71780f2
#
_entry.id   20266705cb632bb6f425d990e71780f2
#
_cell.length_a   1.000
_cell.length_b   1.000
_cell.length_c   1.000
_cell.angle_alpha   90.00
_cell.angle_beta   90.00
_cell.angle_gamma   90.00
#
_symmetry.space_group_name_H-M   'P 1'
#
loop_
_entity.id
_entity.type
_entity.pdbx_description
1 polymer ?
#
loop_
_entity_poly.entity_id
_entity_poly.type
_entity_poly.pdbx_seq_one_letter_code
_entity_poly.pdbx_strand_id
1 'polypeptide(L)'
;MGEHLMEQHAWSGRIDYIHDERGERGREWFTVTTHQDGHRVVRARCEMDDTEIMRDVTYSMNGFTPEEAYIRIVIKGKHEGSGWFTFDENEARCEAIIAGGGRVSQTMKTTGPAASFGAHPVLCDCLHASLYKHGGPKRQRVTNILNSSHSPDGSTGPMLGEWEFDIEFIGEERITVPAGTFDTYHYTYHLDHYGWAPEQVWVMPGSNQLVKIYWDVLKTSYVLAELNGDPR
;
A
#
# COMPACT_ATOMS: atom_id res chain seq x y z
N MET A 1 7.85 -38.35 -13.09
CA MET A 1 8.08 -36.90 -13.17
C MET A 1 6.92 -36.26 -12.41
N GLY A 2 7.10 -35.96 -11.10
CA GLY A 2 6.06 -35.35 -10.29
C GLY A 2 5.89 -33.90 -10.73
N GLU A 3 4.66 -33.54 -11.08
CA GLU A 3 4.27 -32.13 -11.20
C GLU A 3 4.49 -31.49 -9.84
N HIS A 4 5.55 -30.68 -9.70
CA HIS A 4 5.63 -29.70 -8.64
C HIS A 4 4.57 -28.63 -8.97
N LEU A 5 3.34 -28.87 -8.52
CA LEU A 5 2.38 -27.79 -8.34
C LEU A 5 3.06 -26.78 -7.40
N MET A 6 3.31 -25.57 -7.89
CA MET A 6 3.81 -24.48 -7.03
C MET A 6 2.79 -24.26 -5.93
N GLU A 7 3.13 -24.64 -4.70
CA GLU A 7 2.26 -24.34 -3.57
C GLU A 7 2.14 -22.82 -3.45
N GLN A 8 0.91 -22.35 -3.61
CA GLN A 8 0.55 -20.94 -3.44
C GLN A 8 -0.21 -20.81 -2.13
N HIS A 9 0.13 -19.79 -1.40
CA HIS A 9 -0.63 -19.37 -0.24
C HIS A 9 -1.36 -18.08 -0.57
N ALA A 10 -2.66 -18.01 -0.30
CA ALA A 10 -3.46 -16.84 -0.63
C ALA A 10 -4.43 -16.50 0.51
N TRP A 11 -4.63 -15.20 0.69
CA TRP A 11 -5.68 -14.67 1.56
C TRP A 11 -6.33 -13.46 0.90
N SER A 12 -7.53 -13.13 1.36
CA SER A 12 -8.31 -12.01 0.83
C SER A 12 -9.13 -11.35 1.93
N GLY A 13 -9.61 -10.17 1.68
CA GLY A 13 -10.44 -9.47 2.65
C GLY A 13 -11.00 -8.16 2.14
N ARG A 14 -11.59 -7.45 3.10
CA ARG A 14 -12.11 -6.10 2.91
C ARG A 14 -11.63 -5.19 4.02
N ILE A 15 -11.25 -3.96 3.65
CA ILE A 15 -10.92 -2.86 4.54
C ILE A 15 -12.01 -1.82 4.37
N ASP A 16 -12.64 -1.37 5.47
CA ASP A 16 -13.61 -0.29 5.45
C ASP A 16 -12.93 1.03 5.80
N TYR A 17 -13.30 2.10 5.09
CA TYR A 17 -12.81 3.46 5.25
C TYR A 17 -13.84 4.27 6.04
N ILE A 18 -13.51 4.64 7.26
CA ILE A 18 -14.44 5.28 8.20
C ILE A 18 -13.94 6.69 8.53
N HIS A 19 -14.65 7.69 8.05
CA HIS A 19 -14.37 9.09 8.38
C HIS A 19 -14.98 9.42 9.75
N ASP A 20 -14.23 10.13 10.59
CA ASP A 20 -14.58 10.40 11.99
C ASP A 20 -15.97 11.03 12.17
N GLU A 21 -16.37 11.92 11.28
CA GLU A 21 -17.64 12.66 11.38
C GLU A 21 -18.73 12.14 10.43
N ARG A 22 -18.33 11.53 9.28
CA ARG A 22 -19.28 11.18 8.20
C ARG A 22 -19.61 9.69 8.16
N GLY A 23 -18.89 8.87 8.94
CA GLY A 23 -19.01 7.41 8.90
C GLY A 23 -18.32 6.78 7.69
N GLU A 24 -18.86 5.68 7.19
CA GLU A 24 -18.28 4.96 6.06
C GLU A 24 -18.20 5.87 4.82
N ARG A 25 -17.01 5.96 4.25
CA ARG A 25 -16.72 6.77 3.05
C ARG A 25 -16.21 5.95 1.87
N GLY A 26 -15.97 4.68 2.06
CA GLY A 26 -15.48 3.79 1.03
C GLY A 26 -14.91 2.50 1.60
N ARG A 27 -14.30 1.72 0.72
CA ARG A 27 -13.74 0.41 1.05
C ARG A 27 -12.69 -0.05 0.06
N GLU A 28 -11.94 -1.05 0.47
CA GLU A 28 -10.96 -1.74 -0.35
C GLU A 28 -11.15 -3.24 -0.24
N TRP A 29 -11.34 -3.92 -1.37
CA TRP A 29 -11.21 -5.37 -1.46
C TRP A 29 -9.82 -5.74 -1.92
N PHE A 30 -9.25 -6.75 -1.31
CA PHE A 30 -7.92 -7.22 -1.67
C PHE A 30 -7.82 -8.73 -1.74
N THR A 31 -6.83 -9.18 -2.50
CA THR A 31 -6.30 -10.55 -2.49
C THR A 31 -4.79 -10.47 -2.53
N VAL A 32 -4.14 -11.23 -1.65
CA VAL A 32 -2.69 -11.41 -1.65
C VAL A 32 -2.39 -12.86 -1.96
N THR A 33 -1.46 -13.09 -2.86
CA THR A 33 -0.94 -14.42 -3.19
C THR A 33 0.56 -14.42 -2.94
N THR A 34 1.06 -15.43 -2.23
CA THR A 34 2.50 -15.65 -2.03
C THR A 34 2.89 -17.00 -2.63
N HIS A 35 4.07 -17.06 -3.20
CA HIS A 35 4.68 -18.24 -3.77
C HIS A 35 5.85 -18.70 -2.90
N GLN A 36 6.24 -19.98 -3.01
CA GLN A 36 7.35 -20.55 -2.23
C GLN A 36 8.70 -19.88 -2.52
N ASP A 37 8.87 -19.32 -3.71
CA ASP A 37 10.10 -18.60 -4.11
C ASP A 37 10.19 -17.18 -3.54
N GLY A 38 9.19 -16.76 -2.75
CA GLY A 38 9.13 -15.44 -2.12
C GLY A 38 8.35 -14.39 -2.91
N HIS A 39 7.95 -14.67 -4.16
CA HIS A 39 7.11 -13.75 -4.92
C HIS A 39 5.76 -13.56 -4.27
N ARG A 40 5.31 -12.31 -4.23
CA ARG A 40 4.04 -11.89 -3.67
C ARG A 40 3.31 -10.99 -4.66
N VAL A 41 2.01 -11.19 -4.80
CA VAL A 41 1.15 -10.35 -5.63
C VAL A 41 -0.03 -9.84 -4.81
N VAL A 42 -0.18 -8.54 -4.74
CA VAL A 42 -1.36 -7.85 -4.20
C VAL A 42 -2.27 -7.45 -5.35
N ARG A 43 -3.55 -7.72 -5.22
CA ARG A 43 -4.61 -7.18 -6.08
C ARG A 43 -5.59 -6.46 -5.19
N ALA A 44 -5.84 -5.19 -5.47
CA ALA A 44 -6.74 -4.37 -4.67
C ALA A 44 -7.66 -3.53 -5.56
N ARG A 45 -8.88 -3.35 -5.09
CA ARG A 45 -9.85 -2.42 -5.63
C ARG A 45 -10.32 -1.51 -4.52
N CYS A 46 -9.97 -0.23 -4.64
CA CYS A 46 -10.36 0.81 -3.70
C CYS A 46 -11.53 1.60 -4.27
N GLU A 47 -12.54 1.85 -3.46
CA GLU A 47 -13.70 2.69 -3.81
C GLU A 47 -13.92 3.71 -2.70
N MET A 48 -13.88 4.99 -3.06
CA MET A 48 -14.18 6.12 -2.18
C MET A 48 -15.50 6.73 -2.62
N ASP A 49 -16.57 6.46 -1.87
CA ASP A 49 -17.94 6.84 -2.23
C ASP A 49 -18.16 8.35 -2.20
N ASP A 50 -17.52 9.05 -1.27
CA ASP A 50 -17.66 10.50 -1.07
C ASP A 50 -16.97 11.34 -2.15
N THR A 51 -15.92 10.82 -2.77
CA THR A 51 -15.15 11.49 -3.84
C THR A 51 -15.37 10.85 -5.21
N GLU A 52 -16.08 9.71 -5.26
CA GLU A 52 -16.30 8.91 -6.46
C GLU A 52 -15.00 8.48 -7.16
N ILE A 53 -13.94 8.27 -6.35
CA ILE A 53 -12.66 7.76 -6.84
C ILE A 53 -12.65 6.24 -6.72
N MET A 54 -12.24 5.57 -7.79
CA MET A 54 -11.97 4.14 -7.81
C MET A 54 -10.55 3.89 -8.32
N ARG A 55 -9.84 3.00 -7.66
CA ARG A 55 -8.52 2.52 -8.11
C ARG A 55 -8.54 0.99 -8.19
N ASP A 56 -8.07 0.47 -9.32
CA ASP A 56 -7.72 -0.94 -9.48
C ASP A 56 -6.19 -1.04 -9.49
N VAL A 57 -5.65 -1.92 -8.67
CA VAL A 57 -4.20 -2.10 -8.52
C VAL A 57 -3.84 -3.58 -8.56
N THR A 58 -2.79 -3.88 -9.33
CA THR A 58 -2.03 -5.13 -9.21
C THR A 58 -0.59 -4.76 -8.93
N TYR A 59 0.00 -5.32 -7.87
CA TYR A 59 1.35 -5.01 -7.43
C TYR A 59 2.09 -6.30 -7.09
N SER A 60 3.20 -6.57 -7.77
CA SER A 60 4.07 -7.71 -7.53
C SER A 60 5.40 -7.30 -6.90
N MET A 61 5.93 -8.18 -6.06
CA MET A 61 7.15 -7.96 -5.32
C MET A 61 7.85 -9.29 -4.99
N ASN A 62 9.15 -9.25 -4.81
CA ASN A 62 9.92 -10.36 -4.25
C ASN A 62 10.17 -10.08 -2.76
N GLY A 63 9.57 -10.90 -1.88
CA GLY A 63 9.42 -10.56 -0.48
C GLY A 63 8.60 -9.28 -0.32
N PHE A 64 9.26 -8.15 -0.05
CA PHE A 64 8.67 -6.81 0.02
C PHE A 64 9.33 -5.83 -0.97
N THR A 65 10.29 -6.29 -1.78
CA THR A 65 10.96 -5.46 -2.79
C THR A 65 10.08 -5.35 -4.04
N PRO A 66 9.73 -4.15 -4.50
CA PRO A 66 8.92 -3.92 -5.69
C PRO A 66 9.53 -4.55 -6.96
N GLU A 67 8.69 -5.14 -7.81
CA GLU A 67 9.07 -5.64 -9.13
C GLU A 67 8.26 -4.95 -10.23
N GLU A 68 6.94 -4.96 -10.12
CA GLU A 68 6.06 -4.25 -11.05
C GLU A 68 4.72 -3.89 -10.41
N ALA A 69 4.06 -2.88 -10.96
CA ALA A 69 2.68 -2.56 -10.61
C ALA A 69 1.89 -2.08 -11.83
N TYR A 70 0.59 -2.36 -11.84
CA TYR A 70 -0.39 -1.77 -12.73
C TYR A 70 -1.43 -1.04 -11.90
N ILE A 71 -1.73 0.21 -12.29
CA ILE A 71 -2.69 1.07 -11.59
C ILE A 71 -3.64 1.68 -12.61
N ARG A 72 -4.94 1.62 -12.31
CA ARG A 72 -5.99 2.30 -13.06
C ARG A 72 -6.81 3.17 -12.13
N ILE A 73 -7.10 4.40 -12.56
CA ILE A 73 -7.89 5.39 -11.80
C ILE A 73 -9.13 5.76 -12.60
N VAL A 74 -10.26 5.75 -11.92
CA VAL A 74 -11.55 6.23 -12.44
C VAL A 74 -12.11 7.24 -11.43
N ILE A 75 -12.54 8.41 -11.88
CA ILE A 75 -13.17 9.43 -11.04
C ILE A 75 -14.50 9.80 -11.66
N LYS A 76 -15.59 9.75 -10.87
CA LYS A 76 -16.96 10.04 -11.35
C LYS A 76 -17.32 9.24 -12.59
N GLY A 77 -16.97 7.95 -12.58
CA GLY A 77 -17.22 7.02 -13.69
C GLY A 77 -16.38 7.25 -14.95
N LYS A 78 -15.44 8.22 -14.96
CA LYS A 78 -14.55 8.52 -16.09
C LYS A 78 -13.16 8.00 -15.85
N HIS A 79 -12.56 7.38 -16.87
CA HIS A 79 -11.15 6.98 -16.83
C HIS A 79 -10.25 8.22 -16.72
N GLU A 80 -9.45 8.32 -15.68
CA GLU A 80 -8.50 9.41 -15.45
C GLU A 80 -7.07 9.01 -15.80
N GLY A 81 -6.71 7.74 -15.63
CA GLY A 81 -5.41 7.25 -16.04
C GLY A 81 -5.21 5.76 -15.80
N SER A 82 -4.26 5.22 -16.54
CA SER A 82 -3.73 3.86 -16.29
C SER A 82 -2.23 3.90 -16.50
N GLY A 83 -1.47 3.24 -15.63
CA GLY A 83 -0.02 3.18 -15.70
C GLY A 83 0.55 1.83 -15.33
N TRP A 84 1.64 1.50 -15.97
CA TRP A 84 2.46 0.35 -15.67
C TRP A 84 3.79 0.84 -15.11
N PHE A 85 4.19 0.26 -13.99
CA PHE A 85 5.42 0.57 -13.26
C PHE A 85 6.32 -0.66 -13.26
N THR A 86 7.60 -0.46 -13.49
CA THR A 86 8.65 -1.48 -13.36
C THR A 86 9.77 -0.95 -12.50
N PHE A 87 10.36 -1.84 -11.70
CA PHE A 87 11.41 -1.50 -10.76
C PHE A 87 12.63 -2.39 -11.01
N ASP A 88 13.68 -1.78 -11.50
CA ASP A 88 14.96 -2.42 -11.75
C ASP A 88 15.95 -2.14 -10.60
N GLU A 89 17.18 -2.67 -10.70
CA GLU A 89 18.21 -2.54 -9.66
C GLU A 89 18.55 -1.09 -9.31
N ASN A 90 18.51 -0.16 -10.28
CA ASN A 90 18.91 1.24 -10.09
C ASN A 90 17.97 2.23 -10.80
N GLU A 91 16.78 1.79 -11.15
CA GLU A 91 15.87 2.59 -11.94
C GLU A 91 14.43 2.12 -11.74
N ALA A 92 13.49 3.07 -11.72
CA ALA A 92 12.06 2.80 -11.84
C ALA A 92 11.49 3.51 -13.07
N ARG A 93 10.51 2.89 -13.71
CA ARG A 93 9.84 3.44 -14.89
C ARG A 93 8.33 3.43 -14.70
N CYS A 94 7.67 4.42 -15.31
CA CYS A 94 6.22 4.47 -15.43
C CYS A 94 5.84 4.77 -16.88
N GLU A 95 5.08 3.89 -17.47
CA GLU A 95 4.42 4.11 -18.76
C GLU A 95 2.92 4.26 -18.51
N ALA A 96 2.38 5.44 -18.74
CA ALA A 96 1.00 5.76 -18.41
C ALA A 96 0.23 6.44 -19.55
N ILE A 97 -1.09 6.33 -19.50
CA ILE A 97 -2.04 7.13 -20.27
C ILE A 97 -2.87 7.92 -19.27
N ILE A 98 -2.83 9.25 -19.36
CA ILE A 98 -3.55 10.16 -18.47
C ILE A 98 -4.62 10.89 -19.28
N ALA A 99 -5.83 10.97 -18.74
CA ALA A 99 -6.92 11.71 -19.34
C ALA A 99 -6.51 13.18 -19.57
N GLY A 100 -6.69 13.68 -20.79
CA GLY A 100 -6.29 15.04 -21.17
C GLY A 100 -4.78 15.25 -21.36
N GLY A 101 -3.93 14.38 -20.81
CA GLY A 101 -2.46 14.46 -20.92
C GLY A 101 -1.84 13.51 -21.96
N GLY A 102 -2.60 12.50 -22.39
CA GLY A 102 -2.12 11.50 -23.33
C GLY A 102 -1.13 10.51 -22.72
N ARG A 103 -0.15 10.09 -23.51
CA ARG A 103 0.89 9.13 -23.06
C ARG A 103 1.98 9.88 -22.27
N VAL A 104 2.32 9.32 -21.11
CA VAL A 104 3.38 9.80 -20.21
C VAL A 104 4.38 8.66 -20.03
N SER A 105 5.67 8.96 -20.17
CA SER A 105 6.77 8.05 -19.89
C SER A 105 7.71 8.75 -18.90
N GLN A 106 7.94 8.09 -17.77
CA GLN A 106 8.82 8.61 -16.72
C GLN A 106 9.89 7.56 -16.39
N THR A 107 11.10 8.03 -16.16
CA THR A 107 12.22 7.21 -15.65
C THR A 107 12.82 7.94 -14.46
N MET A 108 13.00 7.24 -13.36
CA MET A 108 13.59 7.74 -12.12
C MET A 108 14.76 6.87 -11.72
N LYS A 109 15.91 7.46 -11.48
CA LYS A 109 17.07 6.75 -10.93
C LYS A 109 16.89 6.51 -9.45
N THR A 110 17.25 5.33 -9.00
CA THR A 110 17.18 4.90 -7.61
C THR A 110 18.57 4.55 -7.09
N THR A 111 18.73 4.54 -5.77
CA THR A 111 19.96 4.08 -5.13
C THR A 111 19.80 2.62 -4.73
N GLY A 112 20.13 1.71 -5.62
CA GLY A 112 19.79 0.29 -5.50
C GLY A 112 18.30 0.03 -5.81
N PRO A 113 17.78 -1.18 -5.60
CA PRO A 113 16.38 -1.50 -5.78
C PRO A 113 15.49 -0.57 -4.95
N ALA A 114 14.33 -0.17 -5.49
CA ALA A 114 13.37 0.61 -4.73
C ALA A 114 13.02 -0.12 -3.42
N ALA A 115 13.08 0.58 -2.30
CA ALA A 115 12.87 -0.02 -0.99
C ALA A 115 11.39 -0.42 -0.78
N SER A 116 10.47 0.38 -1.32
CA SER A 116 9.03 0.11 -1.30
C SER A 116 8.32 0.98 -2.33
N PHE A 117 7.03 0.67 -2.59
CA PHE A 117 6.20 1.43 -3.51
C PHE A 117 4.79 1.66 -2.96
N GLY A 118 4.42 2.93 -2.82
CA GLY A 118 3.07 3.36 -2.45
C GLY A 118 2.15 3.32 -3.67
N ALA A 119 1.44 2.21 -3.83
CA ALA A 119 0.49 2.03 -4.94
C ALA A 119 -0.90 2.64 -4.65
N HIS A 120 -1.09 3.17 -3.44
CA HIS A 120 -2.29 3.78 -2.85
C HIS A 120 -3.43 2.87 -2.34
N PRO A 121 -3.55 1.58 -2.60
CA PRO A 121 -4.31 0.78 -1.65
C PRO A 121 -3.71 0.92 -0.26
N VAL A 122 -4.54 1.14 0.75
CA VAL A 122 -4.05 1.28 2.14
C VAL A 122 -3.39 -0.01 2.64
N LEU A 123 -3.73 -1.16 2.06
CA LEU A 123 -3.00 -2.40 2.26
C LEU A 123 -1.53 -2.26 1.85
N CYS A 124 -1.23 -1.51 0.79
CA CYS A 124 0.15 -1.30 0.33
C CYS A 124 0.93 -0.36 1.26
N ASP A 125 0.28 0.58 1.93
CA ASP A 125 0.93 1.48 2.89
C ASP A 125 1.45 0.69 4.11
N CYS A 126 0.75 -0.38 4.50
CA CYS A 126 1.22 -1.28 5.55
C CYS A 126 2.49 -2.06 5.20
N LEU A 127 2.77 -2.26 3.90
CA LEU A 127 3.98 -2.96 3.46
C LEU A 127 5.25 -2.15 3.77
N HIS A 128 5.15 -0.83 3.93
CA HIS A 128 6.28 0.01 4.35
C HIS A 128 6.81 -0.37 5.75
N ALA A 129 6.00 -1.00 6.60
CA ALA A 129 6.45 -1.50 7.89
C ALA A 129 7.60 -2.53 7.79
N SER A 130 7.75 -3.21 6.64
CA SER A 130 8.86 -4.12 6.36
C SER A 130 10.23 -3.44 6.36
N LEU A 131 10.26 -2.12 6.18
CA LEU A 131 11.50 -1.33 6.16
C LEU A 131 12.04 -1.06 7.57
N TYR A 132 11.21 -1.24 8.61
CA TYR A 132 11.64 -1.06 9.99
C TYR A 132 12.57 -2.18 10.44
N LYS A 133 13.74 -1.82 10.97
CA LYS A 133 14.74 -2.76 11.48
C LYS A 133 14.63 -2.87 13.00
N HIS A 134 13.98 -3.95 13.49
CA HIS A 134 13.93 -4.24 14.91
C HIS A 134 15.34 -4.37 15.51
N GLY A 135 15.51 -3.85 16.72
CA GLY A 135 16.83 -3.82 17.39
C GLY A 135 17.68 -2.59 17.03
N GLY A 136 17.25 -1.77 16.09
CA GLY A 136 17.82 -0.48 15.78
C GLY A 136 17.21 0.68 16.59
N PRO A 137 17.46 1.94 16.19
CA PRO A 137 16.81 3.11 16.80
C PRO A 137 15.28 2.99 16.70
N LYS A 138 14.58 3.51 17.71
CA LYS A 138 13.11 3.47 17.77
C LYS A 138 12.45 4.19 16.59
N ARG A 139 13.02 5.31 16.13
CA ARG A 139 12.62 6.05 14.94
C ARG A 139 13.73 5.96 13.89
N GLN A 140 13.36 5.57 12.67
CA GLN A 140 14.29 5.28 11.59
C GLN A 140 13.85 6.00 10.32
N ARG A 141 14.79 6.71 9.69
CA ARG A 141 14.59 7.31 8.37
C ARG A 141 14.54 6.21 7.32
N VAL A 142 13.54 6.23 6.46
CA VAL A 142 13.40 5.39 5.28
C VAL A 142 13.35 6.26 4.04
N THR A 143 14.14 5.86 3.05
CA THR A 143 14.35 6.57 1.78
C THR A 143 14.28 5.58 0.63
N ASN A 144 14.39 6.06 -0.60
CA ASN A 144 14.29 5.24 -1.80
C ASN A 144 12.93 4.53 -1.91
N ILE A 145 11.89 5.20 -1.39
CA ILE A 145 10.51 4.80 -1.53
C ILE A 145 9.93 5.57 -2.71
N LEU A 146 9.17 4.90 -3.54
CA LEU A 146 8.47 5.52 -4.65
C LEU A 146 6.96 5.46 -4.43
N ASN A 147 6.21 6.37 -5.04
CA ASN A 147 4.76 6.38 -5.00
C ASN A 147 4.14 6.57 -6.39
N SER A 148 2.84 6.29 -6.48
CA SER A 148 2.06 6.36 -7.72
C SER A 148 1.20 7.61 -7.84
N SER A 149 1.18 8.46 -6.82
CA SER A 149 0.38 9.69 -6.76
C SER A 149 0.99 10.67 -5.77
N HIS A 150 0.85 11.98 -6.03
CA HIS A 150 1.25 13.03 -5.08
C HIS A 150 0.10 13.47 -4.16
N SER A 151 -1.12 13.01 -4.41
CA SER A 151 -2.29 13.35 -3.61
C SER A 151 -2.50 12.33 -2.49
N PRO A 152 -2.74 12.77 -1.24
CA PRO A 152 -2.98 11.87 -0.10
C PRO A 152 -4.19 10.94 -0.28
N ASP A 153 -5.18 11.36 -1.08
CA ASP A 153 -6.37 10.58 -1.38
C ASP A 153 -6.25 9.71 -2.65
N GLY A 154 -5.07 9.70 -3.27
CA GLY A 154 -4.83 8.94 -4.50
C GLY A 154 -5.55 9.46 -5.75
N SER A 155 -6.05 10.69 -5.74
CA SER A 155 -6.81 11.28 -6.86
C SER A 155 -5.95 11.65 -8.07
N THR A 156 -4.63 11.67 -7.95
CA THR A 156 -3.70 12.04 -9.02
C THR A 156 -2.91 10.85 -9.56
N GLY A 157 -2.33 11.01 -10.75
CA GLY A 157 -1.52 9.99 -11.41
C GLY A 157 -2.33 9.11 -12.36
N PRO A 158 -1.81 7.88 -12.67
CA PRO A 158 -0.61 7.27 -12.14
C PRO A 158 0.68 7.96 -12.63
N MET A 159 1.63 8.16 -11.74
CA MET A 159 2.91 8.79 -12.02
C MET A 159 3.97 8.31 -11.01
N LEU A 160 5.27 8.42 -11.35
CA LEU A 160 6.34 8.17 -10.37
C LEU A 160 6.59 9.43 -9.54
N GLY A 161 6.62 9.26 -8.23
CA GLY A 161 7.11 10.22 -7.26
C GLY A 161 8.09 9.57 -6.30
N GLU A 162 9.04 10.32 -5.80
CA GLU A 162 9.93 9.89 -4.72
C GLU A 162 9.27 10.24 -3.38
N TRP A 163 9.45 9.34 -2.40
CA TRP A 163 8.90 9.52 -1.07
C TRP A 163 9.92 9.11 -0.01
N GLU A 164 9.89 9.81 1.12
CA GLU A 164 10.70 9.49 2.28
C GLU A 164 10.01 9.92 3.56
N PHE A 165 10.15 9.16 4.63
CA PHE A 165 9.57 9.47 5.93
C PHE A 165 10.31 8.72 7.05
N ASP A 166 9.96 9.00 8.29
CA ASP A 166 10.49 8.23 9.40
C ASP A 166 9.45 7.23 9.89
N ILE A 167 9.88 5.99 10.13
CA ILE A 167 9.08 4.96 10.80
C ILE A 167 9.51 4.88 12.26
N GLU A 168 8.54 4.97 13.16
CA GLU A 168 8.73 4.74 14.59
C GLU A 168 7.94 3.52 15.04
N PHE A 169 8.61 2.55 15.69
CA PHE A 169 7.93 1.43 16.32
C PHE A 169 7.42 1.86 17.69
N ILE A 170 6.12 1.81 17.90
CA ILE A 170 5.47 2.19 19.16
C ILE A 170 5.45 1.02 20.12
N GLY A 171 5.14 -0.18 19.62
CA GLY A 171 5.09 -1.39 20.45
C GLY A 171 4.22 -2.48 19.84
N GLU A 172 4.04 -3.55 20.63
CA GLU A 172 3.09 -4.61 20.35
C GLU A 172 1.74 -4.24 20.98
N GLU A 173 0.67 -4.46 20.24
CA GLU A 173 -0.67 -4.13 20.70
C GLU A 173 -1.68 -5.18 20.20
N ARG A 174 -2.60 -5.58 21.05
CA ARG A 174 -3.70 -6.45 20.69
C ARG A 174 -4.92 -5.62 20.43
N ILE A 175 -5.40 -5.59 19.19
CA ILE A 175 -6.53 -4.76 18.80
C ILE A 175 -7.68 -5.61 18.24
N THR A 176 -8.90 -5.09 18.37
CA THR A 176 -10.11 -5.70 17.83
C THR A 176 -10.69 -4.81 16.74
N VAL A 177 -10.95 -5.42 15.59
CA VAL A 177 -11.61 -4.82 14.42
C VAL A 177 -12.76 -5.74 13.98
N PRO A 178 -13.62 -5.37 13.02
CA PRO A 178 -14.73 -6.23 12.61
C PRO A 178 -14.32 -7.64 12.15
N ALA A 179 -13.15 -7.79 11.51
CA ALA A 179 -12.63 -9.09 11.10
C ALA A 179 -12.17 -9.99 12.26
N GLY A 180 -11.97 -9.44 13.46
CA GLY A 180 -11.52 -10.23 14.62
C GLY A 180 -10.58 -9.47 15.55
N THR A 181 -9.89 -10.24 16.41
CA THR A 181 -8.89 -9.71 17.35
C THR A 181 -7.51 -10.22 16.96
N PHE A 182 -6.55 -9.31 16.84
CA PHE A 182 -5.23 -9.58 16.29
C PHE A 182 -4.13 -9.02 17.20
N ASP A 183 -3.04 -9.78 17.35
CA ASP A 183 -1.80 -9.26 17.89
C ASP A 183 -1.09 -8.49 16.76
N THR A 184 -0.71 -7.26 17.01
CA THR A 184 -0.20 -6.34 15.99
C THR A 184 1.09 -5.67 16.43
N TYR A 185 1.88 -5.24 15.45
CA TYR A 185 2.90 -4.21 15.60
C TYR A 185 2.29 -2.86 15.28
N HIS A 186 2.43 -1.90 16.19
CA HIS A 186 2.00 -0.52 16.01
C HIS A 186 3.19 0.34 15.59
N TYR A 187 3.03 1.03 14.47
CA TYR A 187 4.00 1.99 13.95
C TYR A 187 3.37 3.37 13.78
N THR A 188 4.22 4.38 13.84
CA THR A 188 3.89 5.75 13.41
C THR A 188 4.76 6.10 12.21
N TYR A 189 4.16 6.49 11.09
CA TYR A 189 4.85 7.08 9.96
C TYR A 189 4.82 8.59 10.10
N HIS A 190 5.99 9.19 10.30
CA HIS A 190 6.15 10.63 10.47
C HIS A 190 6.32 11.29 9.11
N LEU A 191 5.35 12.07 8.71
CA LEU A 191 5.24 12.74 7.42
C LEU A 191 5.53 14.24 7.51
N ASP A 192 6.26 14.65 8.55
CA ASP A 192 6.56 16.05 8.89
C ASP A 192 7.18 16.82 7.72
N HIS A 193 8.00 16.12 6.90
CA HIS A 193 8.63 16.69 5.72
C HIS A 193 7.63 17.25 4.69
N TYR A 194 6.43 16.66 4.64
CA TYR A 194 5.34 17.11 3.77
C TYR A 194 4.36 18.05 4.48
N GLY A 195 4.58 18.36 5.75
CA GLY A 195 3.68 19.15 6.58
C GLY A 195 2.40 18.40 6.93
N TRP A 196 2.41 17.08 6.88
CA TRP A 196 1.26 16.24 7.18
C TRP A 196 1.33 15.65 8.58
N ALA A 197 0.17 15.47 9.19
CA ALA A 197 0.07 14.73 10.44
C ALA A 197 0.55 13.29 10.26
N PRO A 198 1.14 12.68 11.30
CA PRO A 198 1.63 11.31 11.24
C PRO A 198 0.49 10.32 11.02
N GLU A 199 0.81 9.25 10.33
CA GLU A 199 -0.07 8.12 10.11
C GLU A 199 0.19 7.02 11.16
N GLN A 200 -0.86 6.49 11.77
CA GLN A 200 -0.80 5.40 12.74
C GLN A 200 -1.15 4.08 12.04
N VAL A 201 -0.28 3.08 12.16
CA VAL A 201 -0.36 1.85 11.37
C VAL A 201 -0.23 0.63 12.28
N TRP A 202 -1.22 -0.27 12.24
CA TRP A 202 -1.23 -1.54 12.95
C TRP A 202 -1.23 -2.69 11.96
N VAL A 203 -0.21 -3.52 11.99
CA VAL A 203 -0.03 -4.65 11.08
C VAL A 203 0.17 -5.97 11.82
N MET A 204 -0.20 -7.08 11.20
CA MET A 204 0.17 -8.39 11.71
C MET A 204 1.67 -8.62 11.55
N PRO A 205 2.37 -9.11 12.58
CA PRO A 205 3.79 -9.43 12.48
C PRO A 205 4.10 -10.41 11.34
N GLY A 206 5.18 -10.19 10.63
CA GLY A 206 5.69 -11.04 9.55
C GLY A 206 5.05 -10.82 8.19
N SER A 207 3.73 -10.83 8.09
CA SER A 207 3.03 -10.60 6.83
C SER A 207 2.88 -9.11 6.47
N ASN A 208 2.92 -8.23 7.46
CA ASN A 208 2.51 -6.83 7.37
C ASN A 208 1.08 -6.64 6.84
N GLN A 209 0.21 -7.65 7.07
CA GLN A 209 -1.20 -7.50 6.76
C GLN A 209 -1.82 -6.38 7.59
N LEU A 210 -2.48 -5.45 6.93
CA LEU A 210 -3.21 -4.35 7.57
C LEU A 210 -4.26 -4.89 8.54
N VAL A 211 -4.25 -4.38 9.75
CA VAL A 211 -5.34 -4.54 10.72
C VAL A 211 -6.07 -3.21 10.92
N LYS A 212 -5.31 -2.11 11.06
CA LYS A 212 -5.87 -0.76 11.16
C LYS A 212 -4.85 0.27 10.69
N ILE A 213 -5.32 1.33 10.07
CA ILE A 213 -4.63 2.61 9.91
C ILE A 213 -5.54 3.71 10.42
N TYR A 214 -4.95 4.77 11.00
CA TYR A 214 -5.62 6.04 11.24
C TYR A 214 -4.76 7.18 10.72
N TRP A 215 -5.35 8.05 9.91
CA TRP A 215 -4.65 9.22 9.39
C TRP A 215 -5.47 10.50 9.58
N ASP A 216 -4.95 11.40 10.41
CA ASP A 216 -5.62 12.64 10.78
C ASP A 216 -5.79 13.61 9.60
N VAL A 217 -4.89 13.57 8.61
CA VAL A 217 -4.99 14.40 7.38
C VAL A 217 -6.31 14.17 6.65
N LEU A 218 -6.76 12.90 6.59
CA LEU A 218 -8.02 12.51 5.96
C LEU A 218 -9.14 12.26 6.96
N LYS A 219 -8.89 12.45 8.29
CA LYS A 219 -9.85 12.14 9.36
C LYS A 219 -10.47 10.76 9.20
N THR A 220 -9.65 9.77 8.83
CA THR A 220 -10.14 8.47 8.40
C THR A 220 -9.42 7.33 9.13
N SER A 221 -10.19 6.41 9.67
CA SER A 221 -9.75 5.09 10.09
C SER A 221 -9.99 4.09 8.94
N TYR A 222 -8.98 3.30 8.64
CA TYR A 222 -9.04 2.17 7.71
C TYR A 222 -8.96 0.90 8.54
N VAL A 223 -10.01 0.08 8.52
CA VAL A 223 -10.12 -1.06 9.43
C VAL A 223 -10.38 -2.35 8.67
N LEU A 224 -9.66 -3.41 9.02
CA LEU A 224 -9.88 -4.74 8.46
C LEU A 224 -11.28 -5.23 8.87
N ALA A 225 -12.19 -5.31 7.89
CA ALA A 225 -13.58 -5.69 8.10
C ALA A 225 -13.83 -7.17 7.85
N GLU A 226 -13.12 -7.75 6.89
CA GLU A 226 -13.21 -9.18 6.54
C GLU A 226 -11.82 -9.72 6.25
N LEU A 227 -11.56 -10.97 6.65
CA LEU A 227 -10.34 -11.71 6.36
C LEU A 227 -10.68 -13.17 6.10
N ASN A 228 -10.27 -13.68 4.94
CA ASN A 228 -10.42 -15.06 4.51
C ASN A 228 -9.04 -15.62 4.19
N GLY A 229 -8.67 -16.73 4.77
CA GLY A 229 -7.32 -17.30 4.72
C GLY A 229 -6.44 -16.82 5.87
N ASP A 230 -5.19 -17.30 5.89
CA ASP A 230 -4.22 -16.97 6.94
C ASP A 230 -3.06 -16.16 6.33
N PRO A 231 -2.86 -14.90 6.70
CA PRO A 231 -1.75 -14.09 6.19
C PRO A 231 -0.38 -14.42 6.81
N ARG A 232 -0.31 -15.36 7.77
CA ARG A 232 0.92 -15.78 8.46
C ARG A 232 1.68 -16.86 7.72
#